data_0abce0ccb8b8a5cd94e76e3e9bfec35e
#
_entry.id   0abce0ccb8b8a5cd94e76e3e9bfec35e
#
_cell.length_a   1.000
_cell.length_b   1.000
_cell.length_c   1.000
_cell.angle_alpha   90.00
_cell.angle_beta   90.00
_cell.angle_gamma   90.00
#
_symmetry.space_group_name_H-M   'P 1'
#
loop_
_entity.id
_entity.type
_entity.pdbx_description
1 polymer ?
#
loop_
_entity_poly.entity_id
_entity_poly.type
_entity_poly.pdbx_seq_one_letter_code
_entity_poly.pdbx_strand_id
1 'polypeptide(L)'
;MCDFIIAADTAKFGLPEITLGIIPGSGGTQRLARSIGKAKAMEMILTGRLMEAAEAERCGLVSRIVAPDKLLDEAMETAAKIAAFSQPIAMMAKEAVNRAFETSLAEGLRFERRLIHSMFALEDQKEGMSAFVEKRKPAFRNR
;
A
#
# COMPACT_ATOMS: atom_id res chain seq x y z
N MET A 1 -0.25 -9.14 5.77
CA MET A 1 0.02 -7.69 5.74
C MET A 1 -0.46 -7.17 4.41
N CYS A 2 -1.23 -6.10 4.45
CA CYS A 2 -1.84 -5.51 3.26
C CYS A 2 -0.92 -4.41 2.70
N ASP A 3 -1.08 -4.10 1.41
CA ASP A 3 -0.32 -3.05 0.74
C ASP A 3 -0.82 -1.66 1.13
N PHE A 4 -2.11 -1.54 1.41
CA PHE A 4 -2.74 -0.35 1.97
C PHE A 4 -4.00 -0.74 2.74
N ILE A 5 -4.53 0.21 3.52
CA ILE A 5 -5.68 0.01 4.40
C ILE A 5 -6.78 1.00 4.00
N ILE A 6 -7.99 0.49 3.80
CA ILE A 6 -9.22 1.26 3.80
C ILE A 6 -9.93 0.92 5.11
N ALA A 7 -10.30 1.92 5.90
CA ALA A 7 -10.84 1.69 7.22
C ALA A 7 -12.23 2.32 7.40
N ALA A 8 -13.03 1.72 8.27
CA ALA A 8 -14.21 2.41 8.79
C ALA A 8 -13.79 3.60 9.67
N ASP A 9 -14.56 4.67 9.68
CA ASP A 9 -14.31 5.84 10.53
C ASP A 9 -14.32 5.52 12.03
N THR A 10 -14.96 4.42 12.42
CA THR A 10 -15.01 3.87 13.78
C THR A 10 -13.83 2.98 14.14
N ALA A 11 -12.92 2.69 13.18
CA ALA A 11 -11.78 1.79 13.42
C ALA A 11 -10.75 2.39 14.38
N LYS A 12 -10.11 1.52 15.16
CA LYS A 12 -9.01 1.87 16.06
C LYS A 12 -7.80 1.00 15.75
N PHE A 13 -6.62 1.60 15.87
CA PHE A 13 -5.33 0.96 15.59
C PHE A 13 -4.43 1.05 16.82
N GLY A 14 -3.69 0.00 17.11
CA GLY A 14 -2.76 0.02 18.24
C GLY A 14 -1.85 -1.19 18.29
N LEU A 15 -0.81 -1.07 19.09
CA LEU A 15 0.15 -2.11 19.44
C LEU A 15 0.33 -2.08 20.96
N PRO A 16 -0.65 -2.65 21.73
CA PRO A 16 -0.69 -2.51 23.19
C PRO A 16 0.17 -3.54 23.93
N GLU A 17 1.06 -4.26 23.26
CA GLU A 17 1.87 -5.36 23.81
C GLU A 17 2.69 -4.95 25.03
N ILE A 18 3.04 -3.65 25.16
CA ILE A 18 3.75 -3.10 26.31
C ILE A 18 2.98 -3.34 27.64
N THR A 19 1.66 -3.39 27.58
CA THR A 19 0.81 -3.68 28.76
C THR A 19 0.93 -5.12 29.24
N LEU A 20 1.47 -6.00 28.41
CA LEU A 20 1.75 -7.42 28.72
C LEU A 20 3.22 -7.65 29.07
N GLY A 21 4.03 -6.59 29.18
CA GLY A 21 5.48 -6.69 29.46
C GLY A 21 6.32 -7.21 28.29
N ILE A 22 5.80 -7.14 27.06
CA ILE A 22 6.51 -7.54 25.84
C ILE A 22 6.47 -6.43 24.79
N ILE A 23 7.24 -6.56 23.71
CA ILE A 23 7.21 -5.68 22.55
C ILE A 23 6.35 -6.29 21.44
N PRO A 24 5.86 -5.48 20.48
CA PRO A 24 5.24 -5.99 19.26
C PRO A 24 6.19 -6.92 18.47
N GLY A 25 5.87 -8.23 18.46
CA GLY A 25 6.77 -9.28 17.95
C GLY A 25 6.58 -9.63 16.46
N SER A 26 5.48 -9.21 15.83
CA SER A 26 5.14 -9.55 14.45
C SER A 26 5.50 -8.44 13.45
N GLY A 27 6.54 -7.67 13.73
CA GLY A 27 7.05 -6.58 12.89
C GLY A 27 6.36 -5.24 13.09
N GLY A 28 5.52 -5.09 14.11
CA GLY A 28 4.83 -3.82 14.41
C GLY A 28 5.80 -2.68 14.68
N THR A 29 6.88 -2.92 15.43
CA THR A 29 7.91 -1.91 15.71
C THR A 29 8.58 -1.36 14.44
N GLN A 30 8.76 -2.19 13.42
CA GLN A 30 9.46 -1.83 12.20
C GLN A 30 8.50 -1.17 11.19
N ARG A 31 7.34 -1.77 10.98
CA ARG A 31 6.39 -1.33 9.96
C ARG A 31 5.64 -0.06 10.37
N LEU A 32 5.20 0.01 11.61
CA LEU A 32 4.50 1.20 12.09
C LEU A 32 5.38 2.44 12.00
N ALA A 33 6.65 2.34 12.43
CA ALA A 33 7.59 3.46 12.37
C ALA A 33 7.88 3.93 10.94
N ARG A 34 7.88 3.00 9.96
CA ARG A 34 8.03 3.34 8.54
C ARG A 34 6.78 4.01 7.96
N SER A 35 5.60 3.62 8.43
CA SER A 35 4.33 4.18 7.92
C SER A 35 4.02 5.57 8.47
N ILE A 36 4.18 5.78 9.80
CA ILE A 36 3.69 6.99 10.48
C ILE A 36 4.80 7.85 11.09
N GLY A 37 6.06 7.45 10.89
CA GLY A 37 7.21 8.13 11.46
C GLY A 37 7.52 7.72 12.91
N LYS A 38 8.79 7.92 13.28
CA LYS A 38 9.35 7.44 14.56
C LYS A 38 8.61 7.99 15.78
N ALA A 39 8.33 9.30 15.80
CA ALA A 39 7.76 9.94 16.99
C ALA A 39 6.39 9.39 17.35
N LYS A 40 5.50 9.28 16.36
CA LYS A 40 4.14 8.76 16.53
C LYS A 40 4.15 7.27 16.88
N ALA A 41 4.99 6.48 16.22
CA ALA A 41 5.13 5.06 16.51
C ALA A 41 5.66 4.81 17.94
N MET A 42 6.66 5.59 18.38
CA MET A 42 7.18 5.50 19.76
C MET A 42 6.12 5.82 20.79
N GLU A 43 5.37 6.90 20.59
CA GLU A 43 4.27 7.27 21.50
C GLU A 43 3.27 6.10 21.63
N MET A 44 2.78 5.57 20.50
CA MET A 44 1.79 4.49 20.49
C MET A 44 2.32 3.22 21.18
N ILE A 45 3.51 2.78 20.83
CA ILE A 45 4.09 1.52 21.33
C ILE A 45 4.43 1.63 22.81
N LEU A 46 5.01 2.76 23.27
CA LEU A 46 5.44 2.91 24.65
C LEU A 46 4.29 3.23 25.63
N THR A 47 3.21 3.81 25.13
CA THR A 47 2.02 4.09 25.96
C THR A 47 0.94 3.01 25.85
N GLY A 48 0.99 2.16 24.83
CA GLY A 48 -0.04 1.18 24.51
C GLY A 48 -1.37 1.82 24.07
N ARG A 49 -1.39 3.13 23.74
CA ARG A 49 -2.61 3.81 23.34
C ARG A 49 -3.12 3.34 21.99
N LEU A 50 -4.41 3.48 21.80
CA LEU A 50 -5.06 3.30 20.50
C LEU A 50 -5.07 4.63 19.72
N MET A 51 -5.04 4.50 18.41
CA MET A 51 -5.16 5.58 17.43
C MET A 51 -6.51 5.48 16.73
N GLU A 52 -7.27 6.56 16.69
CA GLU A 52 -8.54 6.64 15.96
C GLU A 52 -8.31 6.68 14.44
N ALA A 53 -9.31 6.26 13.66
CA ALA A 53 -9.22 6.19 12.19
C ALA A 53 -8.80 7.52 11.55
N ALA A 54 -9.34 8.65 12.01
CA ALA A 54 -9.00 9.97 11.49
C ALA A 54 -7.53 10.37 11.77
N GLU A 55 -6.95 9.94 12.89
CA GLU A 55 -5.52 10.15 13.15
C GLU A 55 -4.69 9.22 12.26
N ALA A 56 -5.11 7.97 12.08
CA ALA A 56 -4.44 6.98 11.24
C ALA A 56 -4.37 7.41 9.77
N GLU A 57 -5.44 8.02 9.24
CA GLU A 57 -5.45 8.59 7.89
C GLU A 57 -4.47 9.78 7.79
N ARG A 58 -4.57 10.76 8.71
CA ARG A 58 -3.68 11.95 8.69
C ARG A 58 -2.20 11.61 8.77
N CYS A 59 -1.82 10.54 9.47
CA CYS A 59 -0.42 10.12 9.57
C CYS A 59 0.03 9.10 8.52
N GLY A 60 -0.84 8.71 7.58
CA GLY A 60 -0.50 7.85 6.46
C GLY A 60 -0.51 6.34 6.76
N LEU A 61 -1.06 5.90 7.90
CA LEU A 61 -1.28 4.48 8.19
C LEU A 61 -2.42 3.91 7.35
N VAL A 62 -3.47 4.70 7.18
CA VAL A 62 -4.68 4.38 6.43
C VAL A 62 -4.75 5.26 5.19
N SER A 63 -5.06 4.66 4.04
CA SER A 63 -5.11 5.40 2.77
C SER A 63 -6.36 6.28 2.66
N ARG A 64 -7.47 5.84 3.24
CA ARG A 64 -8.71 6.61 3.39
C ARG A 64 -9.66 5.96 4.39
N ILE A 65 -10.56 6.77 4.92
CA ILE A 65 -11.64 6.32 5.80
C ILE A 65 -13.00 6.46 5.10
N VAL A 66 -13.92 5.58 5.46
CA VAL A 66 -15.29 5.52 4.91
C VAL A 66 -16.28 5.19 6.02
N ALA A 67 -17.56 5.42 5.78
CA ALA A 67 -18.61 4.97 6.69
C ALA A 67 -18.62 3.43 6.79
N PRO A 68 -18.93 2.85 7.97
CA PRO A 68 -18.83 1.42 8.22
C PRO A 68 -19.66 0.57 7.25
N ASP A 69 -20.84 1.04 6.87
CA ASP A 69 -21.76 0.38 5.92
C ASP A 69 -21.23 0.39 4.47
N LYS A 70 -20.26 1.25 4.15
CA LYS A 70 -19.64 1.38 2.81
C LYS A 70 -18.30 0.67 2.69
N LEU A 71 -17.74 0.17 3.79
CA LEU A 71 -16.36 -0.33 3.81
C LEU A 71 -16.14 -1.47 2.80
N LEU A 72 -17.02 -2.44 2.77
CA LEU A 72 -16.87 -3.60 1.88
C LEU A 72 -17.05 -3.20 0.41
N ASP A 73 -18.06 -2.38 0.11
CA ASP A 73 -18.32 -1.89 -1.26
C ASP A 73 -17.11 -1.13 -1.81
N GLU A 74 -16.56 -0.19 -1.03
CA GLU A 74 -15.37 0.58 -1.38
C GLU A 74 -14.12 -0.29 -1.57
N ALA A 75 -13.95 -1.30 -0.71
CA ALA A 75 -12.86 -2.25 -0.84
C ALA A 75 -12.99 -3.10 -2.11
N MET A 76 -14.19 -3.59 -2.40
CA MET A 76 -14.48 -4.38 -3.60
C MET A 76 -14.35 -3.55 -4.89
N GLU A 77 -14.83 -2.30 -4.89
CA GLU A 77 -14.65 -1.40 -6.03
C GLU A 77 -13.16 -1.13 -6.30
N THR A 78 -12.39 -0.90 -5.23
CA THR A 78 -10.94 -0.69 -5.35
C THR A 78 -10.24 -1.94 -5.89
N ALA A 79 -10.58 -3.11 -5.36
CA ALA A 79 -10.04 -4.38 -5.84
C ALA A 79 -10.39 -4.64 -7.31
N ALA A 80 -11.64 -4.35 -7.72
CA ALA A 80 -12.08 -4.47 -9.11
C ALA A 80 -11.31 -3.53 -10.06
N LYS A 81 -11.04 -2.29 -9.62
CA LYS A 81 -10.21 -1.35 -10.38
C LYS A 81 -8.80 -1.89 -10.58
N ILE A 82 -8.19 -2.44 -9.54
CA ILE A 82 -6.84 -3.03 -9.64
C ILE A 82 -6.85 -4.26 -10.54
N ALA A 83 -7.84 -5.13 -10.39
CA ALA A 83 -7.98 -6.35 -11.19
C ALA A 83 -8.25 -6.09 -12.68
N ALA A 84 -8.73 -4.90 -13.04
CA ALA A 84 -8.93 -4.48 -14.43
C ALA A 84 -7.64 -4.07 -15.15
N PHE A 85 -6.54 -3.89 -14.41
CA PHE A 85 -5.23 -3.58 -14.99
C PHE A 85 -4.43 -4.88 -15.27
N SER A 86 -3.35 -4.73 -16.03
CA SER A 86 -2.40 -5.82 -16.27
C SER A 86 -1.83 -6.33 -14.95
N GLN A 87 -2.07 -7.59 -14.64
CA GLN A 87 -1.60 -8.22 -13.40
C GLN A 87 -0.07 -8.21 -13.27
N PRO A 88 0.73 -8.60 -14.29
CA PRO A 88 2.18 -8.50 -14.18
C PRO A 88 2.67 -7.08 -13.92
N ILE A 89 2.05 -6.06 -14.52
CA ILE A 89 2.40 -4.65 -14.27
C ILE A 89 2.04 -4.25 -12.82
N ALA A 90 0.87 -4.65 -12.33
CA ALA A 90 0.47 -4.37 -10.93
C ALA A 90 1.43 -5.03 -9.93
N MET A 91 1.87 -6.27 -10.19
CA MET A 91 2.86 -6.97 -9.36
C MET A 91 4.22 -6.25 -9.36
N MET A 92 4.72 -5.84 -10.51
CA MET A 92 5.98 -5.09 -10.64
C MET A 92 5.90 -3.72 -9.95
N ALA A 93 4.79 -3.01 -10.08
CA ALA A 93 4.57 -1.73 -9.38
C ALA A 93 4.59 -1.91 -7.86
N LYS A 94 3.90 -2.94 -7.35
CA LYS A 94 3.91 -3.28 -5.93
C LYS A 94 5.32 -3.62 -5.44
N GLU A 95 6.08 -4.42 -6.19
CA GLU A 95 7.47 -4.77 -5.86
C GLU A 95 8.37 -3.52 -5.81
N ALA A 96 8.24 -2.62 -6.79
CA ALA A 96 9.02 -1.39 -6.84
C ALA A 96 8.74 -0.48 -5.64
N VAL A 97 7.46 -0.32 -5.24
CA VAL A 97 7.07 0.48 -4.07
C VAL A 97 7.62 -0.15 -2.78
N ASN A 98 7.51 -1.48 -2.62
CA ASN A 98 8.04 -2.16 -1.43
C ASN A 98 9.57 -2.02 -1.34
N ARG A 99 10.27 -2.00 -2.48
CA ARG A 99 11.72 -1.81 -2.53
C ARG A 99 12.18 -0.48 -1.95
N ALA A 100 11.34 0.56 -1.99
CA ALA A 100 11.67 1.88 -1.42
C ALA A 100 11.94 1.84 0.09
N PHE A 101 11.40 0.86 0.81
CA PHE A 101 11.61 0.68 2.25
C PHE A 101 12.78 -0.23 2.61
N GLU A 102 13.44 -0.85 1.61
CA GLU A 102 14.48 -1.86 1.82
C GLU A 102 15.85 -1.46 1.26
N THR A 103 15.90 -0.38 0.45
CA THR A 103 17.14 0.03 -0.22
C THR A 103 17.36 1.56 -0.13
N SER A 104 18.57 2.01 -0.52
CA SER A 104 18.81 3.44 -0.75
C SER A 104 18.02 3.93 -1.97
N LEU A 105 17.74 5.24 -2.04
CA LEU A 105 17.07 5.84 -3.19
C LEU A 105 17.79 5.51 -4.52
N ALA A 106 19.12 5.55 -4.52
CA ALA A 106 19.90 5.26 -5.73
C ALA A 106 19.68 3.82 -6.23
N GLU A 107 19.66 2.84 -5.34
CA GLU A 107 19.40 1.44 -5.69
C GLU A 107 17.92 1.22 -6.06
N GLY A 108 17.00 1.86 -5.35
CA GLY A 108 15.58 1.83 -5.71
C GLY A 108 15.32 2.34 -7.13
N LEU A 109 15.92 3.48 -7.51
CA LEU A 109 15.81 4.03 -8.87
C LEU A 109 16.45 3.14 -9.95
N ARG A 110 17.56 2.44 -9.62
CA ARG A 110 18.16 1.46 -10.53
C ARG A 110 17.25 0.25 -10.73
N PHE A 111 16.63 -0.23 -9.67
CA PHE A 111 15.68 -1.33 -9.72
C PHE A 111 14.45 -0.95 -10.56
N GLU A 112 13.83 0.19 -10.29
CA GLU A 112 12.69 0.72 -11.04
C GLU A 112 13.00 0.84 -12.54
N ARG A 113 14.17 1.38 -12.89
CA ARG A 113 14.60 1.49 -14.30
C ARG A 113 14.67 0.14 -14.99
N ARG A 114 15.18 -0.90 -14.32
CA ARG A 114 15.24 -2.25 -14.89
C ARG A 114 13.85 -2.84 -15.08
N LEU A 115 12.94 -2.62 -14.13
CA LEU A 115 11.55 -3.05 -14.26
C LEU A 115 10.87 -2.37 -15.44
N ILE A 116 10.98 -1.04 -15.57
CA ILE A 116 10.40 -0.30 -16.70
C ILE A 116 10.91 -0.85 -18.03
N HIS A 117 12.22 -1.10 -18.17
CA HIS A 117 12.76 -1.67 -19.41
C HIS A 117 12.20 -3.07 -19.70
N SER A 118 12.03 -3.92 -18.67
CA SER A 118 11.48 -5.27 -18.86
C SER A 118 10.01 -5.25 -19.29
N MET A 119 9.23 -4.24 -18.86
CA MET A 119 7.82 -4.11 -19.21
C MET A 119 7.59 -3.93 -20.73
N PHE A 120 8.57 -3.38 -21.47
CA PHE A 120 8.46 -3.25 -22.93
C PHE A 120 8.44 -4.59 -23.68
N ALA A 121 8.78 -5.70 -23.02
CA ALA A 121 8.61 -7.04 -23.56
C ALA A 121 7.16 -7.54 -23.50
N LEU A 122 6.33 -6.96 -22.64
CA LEU A 122 4.96 -7.39 -22.41
C LEU A 122 4.01 -6.90 -23.53
N GLU A 123 3.06 -7.74 -23.91
CA GLU A 123 1.97 -7.37 -24.81
C GLU A 123 1.07 -6.29 -24.21
N ASP A 124 0.79 -6.41 -22.91
CA ASP A 124 -0.05 -5.47 -22.17
C ASP A 124 0.53 -4.04 -22.15
N GLN A 125 1.85 -3.89 -22.17
CA GLN A 125 2.48 -2.56 -22.29
C GLN A 125 2.14 -1.94 -23.66
N LYS A 126 2.22 -2.71 -24.74
CA LYS A 126 1.91 -2.25 -26.10
C LYS A 126 0.43 -1.92 -26.22
N GLU A 127 -0.44 -2.78 -25.68
CA GLU A 127 -1.88 -2.56 -25.63
C GLU A 127 -2.23 -1.28 -24.88
N GLY A 128 -1.64 -1.07 -23.70
CA GLY A 128 -1.86 0.14 -22.91
C GLY A 128 -1.48 1.41 -23.64
N MET A 129 -0.33 1.41 -24.34
CA MET A 129 0.13 2.56 -25.12
C MET A 129 -0.76 2.82 -26.35
N SER A 130 -1.15 1.77 -27.09
CA SER A 130 -2.10 1.91 -28.22
C SER A 130 -3.44 2.45 -27.75
N ALA A 131 -4.01 1.87 -26.70
CA ALA A 131 -5.28 2.27 -26.14
C ALA A 131 -5.26 3.75 -25.70
N PHE A 132 -4.15 4.20 -25.10
CA PHE A 132 -3.97 5.59 -24.71
C PHE A 132 -3.96 6.55 -25.92
N VAL A 133 -3.21 6.23 -26.98
CA VAL A 133 -3.15 7.03 -28.21
C VAL A 133 -4.51 7.08 -28.91
N GLU A 134 -5.20 5.94 -28.95
CA GLU A 134 -6.51 5.77 -29.59
C GLU A 134 -7.68 6.26 -28.71
N LYS A 135 -7.42 6.71 -27.48
CA LYS A 135 -8.42 7.17 -26.50
C LYS A 135 -9.52 6.14 -26.22
N ARG A 136 -9.17 4.88 -26.19
CA ARG A 136 -10.06 3.75 -25.84
C ARG A 136 -9.64 3.09 -24.52
N LYS A 137 -10.51 2.25 -23.96
CA LYS A 137 -10.14 1.40 -22.82
C LYS A 137 -9.18 0.30 -23.28
N PRO A 138 -8.11 0.01 -22.52
CA PRO A 138 -7.20 -1.11 -22.80
C PRO A 138 -7.89 -2.45 -22.53
N ALA A 139 -7.48 -3.50 -23.27
CA ALA A 139 -7.93 -4.88 -23.09
C ALA A 139 -6.73 -5.76 -22.70
N PHE A 140 -6.30 -5.66 -21.46
CA PHE A 140 -5.15 -6.40 -20.92
C PHE A 140 -5.41 -7.90 -20.90
N ARG A 141 -4.35 -8.67 -21.17
CA ARG A 141 -4.39 -10.15 -21.26
C ARG A 141 -3.42 -10.81 -20.29
N ASN A 142 -2.76 -10.04 -19.43
CA ASN A 142 -1.79 -10.49 -18.42
C ASN A 142 -0.55 -11.19 -19.01
N ARG A 143 -0.05 -10.68 -20.11
CA ARG A 143 1.13 -11.22 -20.80
C ARG A 143 1.94 -10.15 -21.57
#